data_0b20f0fe38f67c6aac4f1e1e74705a9b
#
_entry.id   0b20f0fe38f67c6aac4f1e1e74705a9b
#
_cell.length_a   1.000
_cell.length_b   1.000
_cell.length_c   1.000
_cell.angle_alpha   90.00
_cell.angle_beta   90.00
_cell.angle_gamma   90.00
#
_symmetry.space_group_name_H-M   'P 1'
#
loop_
_entity.id
_entity.type
_entity.pdbx_description
1 polymer ?
#
loop_
_entity_poly.entity_id
_entity_poly.type
_entity_poly.pdbx_seq_one_letter_code
_entity_poly.pdbx_strand_id
1 'polypeptide(L)' 'MADRRLKVYQSFRSSDKKAVPELRLIGQWLEQSGFKIGEQVQITVRDQEIIIKPL' A
#
# COMPACT_ATOMS: atom_id res chain seq x y z
N MET A 1 -0.95 16.63 -9.76
CA MET A 1 -1.05 15.29 -9.16
C MET A 1 -2.33 15.18 -8.36
N ALA A 2 -2.95 14.03 -8.38
CA ALA A 2 -4.19 13.81 -7.66
C ALA A 2 -3.91 13.14 -6.32
N ASP A 3 -4.52 13.66 -5.28
CA ASP A 3 -4.49 13.02 -3.98
C ASP A 3 -5.63 12.04 -3.86
N ARG A 4 -5.40 10.96 -3.14
CA ARG A 4 -6.42 9.96 -2.87
C ARG A 4 -6.54 9.72 -1.38
N ARG A 5 -7.76 9.46 -0.97
CA ARG A 5 -8.03 9.10 0.42
C ARG A 5 -8.45 7.65 0.46
N LEU A 6 -7.79 6.89 1.30
CA LEU A 6 -8.08 5.48 1.47
C LEU A 6 -8.36 5.21 2.93
N LYS A 7 -9.30 4.31 3.17
CA LYS A 7 -9.63 3.91 4.52
C LYS A 7 -8.72 2.76 4.93
N VAL A 8 -8.25 2.79 6.16
CA VAL A 8 -7.52 1.67 6.74
C VAL A 8 -8.53 0.66 7.26
N TYR A 9 -8.45 -0.56 6.76
CA TYR A 9 -9.35 -1.63 7.14
C TYR A 9 -8.69 -2.55 8.15
N GLN A 10 -9.49 -3.42 8.72
CA GLN A 10 -9.03 -4.42 9.65
C GLN A 10 -8.83 -5.74 8.92
N SER A 11 -7.69 -6.39 9.18
CA SER A 11 -7.42 -7.73 8.68
C SER A 11 -6.92 -8.58 9.84
N PHE A 12 -6.92 -9.89 9.65
CA PHE A 12 -6.46 -10.81 10.68
C PHE A 12 -5.28 -11.61 10.15
N ARG A 13 -4.23 -11.72 10.96
CA ARG A 13 -3.12 -12.60 10.65
C ARG A 13 -3.54 -14.03 10.99
N SER A 14 -3.28 -14.93 10.06
CA SER A 14 -3.72 -16.33 10.21
C SER A 14 -2.99 -17.07 11.34
N SER A 15 -1.76 -16.66 11.65
CA SER A 15 -0.94 -17.38 12.63
C SER A 15 -1.34 -17.09 14.08
N ASP A 16 -1.75 -15.87 14.38
CA ASP A 16 -2.05 -15.48 15.77
C ASP A 16 -3.42 -14.86 15.95
N LYS A 17 -4.19 -14.75 14.88
CA LYS A 17 -5.54 -14.20 14.88
C LYS A 17 -5.63 -12.78 15.42
N LYS A 18 -4.52 -12.04 15.36
CA LYS A 18 -4.50 -10.65 15.77
C LYS A 18 -5.04 -9.76 14.65
N ALA A 19 -5.84 -8.78 15.04
CA ALA A 19 -6.28 -7.75 14.12
C ALA A 19 -5.11 -6.85 13.77
N VAL A 20 -4.90 -6.61 12.47
CA VAL A 20 -3.87 -5.71 11.98
C VAL A 20 -4.49 -4.73 11.00
N PRO A 21 -3.95 -3.51 10.89
CA PRO A 21 -4.43 -2.59 9.88
C PRO A 21 -4.06 -3.06 8.48
N GLU A 22 -4.96 -2.80 7.54
CA GLU A 22 -4.75 -3.16 6.15
C GLU A 22 -5.05 -1.97 5.27
N LEU A 23 -4.15 -1.70 4.34
CA LEU A 23 -4.32 -0.64 3.36
C LEU A 23 -4.17 -1.24 1.97
N ARG A 24 -5.17 -1.03 1.11
CA ARG A 24 -5.16 -1.58 -0.24
C ARG A 24 -4.97 -0.47 -1.26
N LEU A 25 -4.00 -0.69 -2.14
CA LEU A 25 -3.73 0.19 -3.25
C LEU A 25 -4.08 -0.55 -4.54
N ILE A 26 -5.14 -0.13 -5.20
CA ILE A 26 -5.60 -0.81 -6.40
C ILE A 26 -6.17 0.21 -7.37
N GLY A 27 -5.86 0.06 -8.65
CA GLY A 27 -6.41 0.91 -9.69
C GLY A 27 -5.43 1.20 -10.80
N GLN A 28 -5.96 1.69 -11.90
CA GLN A 28 -5.14 2.06 -13.06
C GLN A 28 -4.21 3.22 -12.75
N TRP A 29 -4.55 4.02 -11.75
CA TRP A 29 -3.71 5.14 -11.36
C TRP A 29 -2.32 4.72 -10.90
N LEU A 30 -2.18 3.47 -10.46
CA LEU A 30 -0.87 2.92 -10.10
C LEU A 30 0.01 2.81 -11.34
N GLU A 31 -0.53 2.27 -12.42
CA GLU A 31 0.21 2.14 -13.67
C GLU A 31 0.58 3.51 -14.23
N GLN A 32 -0.35 4.45 -14.18
CA GLN A 32 -0.12 5.80 -14.64
C GLN A 32 0.97 6.52 -13.85
N SER A 33 1.21 6.09 -12.63
CA SER A 33 2.23 6.66 -11.76
C SER A 33 3.56 5.90 -11.83
N GLY A 34 3.67 4.90 -12.70
CA GLY A 34 4.91 4.16 -12.89
C GLY A 34 4.99 2.84 -12.17
N PHE A 35 3.89 2.39 -11.57
CA PHE A 35 3.84 1.10 -10.85
C PHE A 35 3.18 0.07 -11.73
N LYS A 36 3.99 -0.75 -12.39
CA LYS A 36 3.51 -1.69 -13.40
C LYS A 36 3.35 -3.08 -12.84
N ILE A 37 2.42 -3.84 -13.43
CA ILE A 37 2.16 -5.21 -13.03
C ILE A 37 3.44 -6.04 -13.13
N GLY A 38 3.70 -6.83 -12.10
CA GLY A 38 4.86 -7.73 -12.07
C GLY A 38 6.13 -7.10 -11.56
N GLU A 39 6.18 -5.79 -11.41
CA GLU A 39 7.37 -5.11 -10.89
C GLU A 39 7.35 -5.04 -9.38
N GLN A 40 8.52 -4.89 -8.80
CA GLN A 40 8.67 -4.76 -7.36
C GLN A 40 8.74 -3.30 -6.94
N VAL A 41 8.37 -3.05 -5.71
CA VAL A 41 8.44 -1.71 -5.15
C VAL A 41 9.29 -1.73 -3.89
N GLN A 42 9.84 -0.57 -3.57
CA GLN A 42 10.54 -0.35 -2.32
C GLN A 42 9.63 0.44 -1.38
N ILE A 43 9.50 -0.04 -0.17
CA ILE A 43 8.66 0.59 0.84
C ILE A 43 9.55 1.09 1.96
N THR A 44 9.50 2.39 2.22
CA THR A 44 10.20 3.02 3.33
C THR A 44 9.18 3.40 4.39
N VAL A 45 9.38 2.89 5.61
CA VAL A 45 8.44 3.11 6.71
C VAL A 45 9.03 4.11 7.69
N ARG A 46 8.29 5.17 7.95
CA ARG A 46 8.64 6.17 8.95
C ARG A 46 7.43 6.41 9.84
N ASP A 47 7.64 7.15 10.92
CA ASP A 47 6.54 7.49 11.81
C ASP A 47 5.48 8.28 11.03
N GLN A 48 4.26 7.73 10.98
CA GLN A 48 3.10 8.32 10.30
C GLN A 48 3.33 8.57 8.81
N GLU A 49 4.31 7.88 8.19
CA GLU A 49 4.60 8.07 6.78
C GLU A 49 5.12 6.79 6.16
N ILE A 50 4.59 6.44 5.01
CA ILE A 50 5.06 5.31 4.22
C ILE A 50 5.32 5.81 2.80
N ILE A 51 6.53 5.60 2.33
CA ILE A 51 6.93 6.02 0.98
C ILE A 51 7.09 4.79 0.13
N ILE A 52 6.41 4.76 -1.01
CA ILE A 52 6.46 3.63 -1.95
C ILE A 52 7.03 4.12 -3.26
N LYS A 53 8.06 3.46 -3.74
CA LYS A 53 8.71 3.80 -5.00
C LYS A 53 8.93 2.56 -5.84
N PRO A 54 8.87 2.65 -7.17
CA PRO A 54 9.30 1.54 -8.02
C PRO A 54 10.79 1.26 -7.81
N LEU A 55 11.14 -0.01 -7.89
CA LEU A 55 12.55 -0.40 -7.87
C LEU A 55 13.25 -0.06 -9.17
#